data_48eeeb9b3208d7dfeed4360247d0293a
#
_entry.id   48eeeb9b3208d7dfeed4360247d0293a
#
_cell.length_a   1.000
_cell.length_b   1.000
_cell.length_c   1.000
_cell.angle_alpha   90.00
_cell.angle_beta   90.00
_cell.angle_gamma   90.00
#
_symmetry.space_group_name_H-M   'P 1'
#
loop_
_entity.id
_entity.type
_entity.pdbx_description
1 polymer ?
#
loop_
_entity_poly.entity_id
_entity_poly.type
_entity_poly.pdbx_seq_one_letter_code
_entity_poly.pdbx_strand_id
1 'polypeptide(L)'
;KYTKLESCVNNAAVTCSDVTASNSRVAGIVSAMGGHTYLTSCVNNGTVAFAVACDTTHGYAAGIAGQTNDNNTAIDGCENYGAVLSDIINAAANKYIGIVCANTNKKTIAIRNCKIGGRIGPFSDGQQGATEITEQNFEQYIYFTLTGGGVPTLENNSFSGGPAKPGIATVEDLTAFRDAVNAGESTAQWEDAGGVVSLLGDIDMKDVAGWTPIGNASYKWEKNLLTIEGNAFKGTFDGQGYALKNLKLAYGGSAVNTAYGLFGVLDGATVRNLTVGAALGDASALKVTASGGTAEVGVIAGVCRDANVSDCVN
;
A
#
# COMPACT_ATOMS: atom_id res chain seq x y z
N LYS A 1 31.88 1.37 -22.37
CA LYS A 1 30.82 2.22 -21.77
C LYS A 1 29.77 1.30 -21.21
N TYR A 2 29.24 1.62 -20.05
CA TYR A 2 28.14 0.88 -19.42
C TYR A 2 27.04 1.86 -18.97
N THR A 3 25.83 1.36 -18.85
CA THR A 3 24.70 2.11 -18.31
C THR A 3 24.32 1.50 -16.95
N LYS A 4 24.14 2.34 -15.94
CA LYS A 4 23.66 1.92 -14.63
C LYS A 4 22.43 2.75 -14.28
N LEU A 5 21.36 2.05 -13.89
CA LEU A 5 20.21 2.63 -13.21
C LEU A 5 20.23 2.12 -11.77
N GLU A 6 20.20 3.03 -10.81
CA GLU A 6 20.33 2.70 -9.40
C GLU A 6 19.28 3.43 -8.57
N SER A 7 18.68 2.72 -7.64
CA SER A 7 17.72 3.27 -6.67
C SER A 7 16.55 4.03 -7.31
N CYS A 8 16.13 3.64 -8.52
CA CYS A 8 14.95 4.21 -9.16
C CYS A 8 13.68 3.60 -8.56
N VAL A 9 12.68 4.43 -8.27
CA VAL A 9 11.40 3.97 -7.72
C VAL A 9 10.27 4.37 -8.65
N ASN A 10 9.44 3.41 -9.03
CA ASN A 10 8.17 3.64 -9.71
C ASN A 10 7.01 3.39 -8.76
N ASN A 11 6.23 4.42 -8.46
CA ASN A 11 5.01 4.33 -7.67
C ASN A 11 3.73 4.48 -8.52
N ALA A 12 3.86 4.77 -9.80
CA ALA A 12 2.74 4.99 -10.71
C ALA A 12 2.41 3.74 -11.53
N ALA A 13 1.15 3.62 -11.92
CA ALA A 13 0.77 2.63 -12.92
C ALA A 13 1.38 2.97 -14.29
N VAL A 14 1.90 1.95 -14.98
CA VAL A 14 2.45 2.04 -16.34
C VAL A 14 1.61 1.15 -17.23
N THR A 15 0.82 1.74 -18.11
CA THR A 15 -0.08 1.01 -19.01
C THR A 15 0.26 1.27 -20.47
N CYS A 16 0.33 0.21 -21.25
CA CYS A 16 0.42 0.27 -22.71
C CYS A 16 -0.93 -0.16 -23.28
N SER A 17 -1.69 0.77 -23.92
CA SER A 17 -3.08 0.56 -24.31
C SER A 17 -3.35 0.56 -25.83
N ASP A 18 -2.46 1.09 -26.65
CA ASP A 18 -2.74 1.31 -28.08
C ASP A 18 -1.55 0.91 -28.97
N VAL A 19 -1.15 -0.37 -28.89
CA VAL A 19 -0.01 -0.84 -29.69
C VAL A 19 -0.46 -1.87 -30.70
N THR A 20 -0.29 -1.54 -31.98
CA THR A 20 -0.53 -2.46 -33.10
C THR A 20 0.76 -3.12 -33.61
N ALA A 21 1.91 -2.74 -33.04
CA ALA A 21 3.22 -3.23 -33.51
C ALA A 21 3.70 -4.45 -32.72
N SER A 22 4.26 -5.42 -33.44
CA SER A 22 4.97 -6.54 -32.84
C SER A 22 6.21 -6.08 -32.04
N ASN A 23 6.59 -6.82 -30.98
CA ASN A 23 7.73 -6.54 -30.11
C ASN A 23 7.61 -5.30 -29.19
N SER A 24 6.43 -4.98 -28.76
CA SER A 24 6.21 -3.93 -27.77
C SER A 24 6.53 -4.42 -26.34
N ARG A 25 7.01 -3.49 -25.50
CA ARG A 25 7.44 -3.80 -24.14
C ARG A 25 6.95 -2.73 -23.18
N VAL A 26 6.44 -3.18 -22.05
CA VAL A 26 6.10 -2.31 -20.92
C VAL A 26 6.77 -2.83 -19.66
N ALA A 27 7.32 -1.95 -18.85
CA ALA A 27 7.93 -2.31 -17.59
C ALA A 27 7.87 -1.16 -16.59
N GLY A 28 7.93 -1.50 -15.30
CA GLY A 28 7.90 -0.52 -14.23
C GLY A 28 9.17 0.35 -14.19
N ILE A 29 10.34 -0.18 -14.55
CA ILE A 29 11.62 0.54 -14.49
C ILE A 29 12.22 0.77 -15.88
N VAL A 30 12.41 -0.28 -16.67
CA VAL A 30 13.02 -0.15 -18.01
C VAL A 30 12.43 -1.13 -18.99
N SER A 31 11.98 -0.66 -20.15
CA SER A 31 11.34 -1.54 -21.15
C SER A 31 12.33 -2.43 -21.92
N ALA A 32 13.58 -1.98 -22.12
CA ALA A 32 14.61 -2.78 -22.81
C ALA A 32 16.01 -2.45 -22.29
N MET A 33 16.79 -3.49 -22.04
CA MET A 33 18.20 -3.42 -21.67
C MET A 33 19.07 -3.86 -22.84
N GLY A 34 19.92 -3.00 -23.32
CA GLY A 34 21.00 -3.30 -24.28
C GLY A 34 22.34 -3.42 -23.58
N GLY A 35 23.41 -3.71 -24.33
CA GLY A 35 24.73 -4.04 -23.83
C GLY A 35 25.23 -3.30 -22.60
N HIS A 36 25.82 -4.03 -21.66
CA HIS A 36 26.42 -3.51 -20.44
C HIS A 36 25.48 -2.63 -19.59
N THR A 37 24.20 -3.03 -19.47
CA THR A 37 23.22 -2.33 -18.61
C THR A 37 23.04 -3.07 -17.29
N TYR A 38 23.09 -2.32 -16.20
CA TYR A 38 22.93 -2.82 -14.85
C TYR A 38 21.80 -2.08 -14.15
N LEU A 39 20.84 -2.82 -13.60
CA LEU A 39 19.81 -2.30 -12.70
C LEU A 39 20.17 -2.71 -11.29
N THR A 40 20.23 -1.75 -10.38
CA THR A 40 20.60 -2.01 -8.99
C THR A 40 19.64 -1.31 -8.05
N SER A 41 19.09 -2.05 -7.09
CA SER A 41 18.23 -1.53 -6.02
C SER A 41 17.04 -0.68 -6.52
N CYS A 42 16.49 -1.00 -7.69
CA CYS A 42 15.32 -0.31 -8.22
C CYS A 42 14.04 -0.98 -7.71
N VAL A 43 13.00 -0.20 -7.46
CA VAL A 43 11.74 -0.67 -6.86
C VAL A 43 10.56 -0.31 -7.76
N ASN A 44 9.73 -1.30 -8.09
CA ASN A 44 8.44 -1.08 -8.73
C ASN A 44 7.29 -1.40 -7.77
N ASN A 45 6.58 -0.37 -7.36
CA ASN A 45 5.36 -0.45 -6.56
C ASN A 45 4.08 -0.33 -7.42
N GLY A 46 4.22 0.22 -8.63
CA GLY A 46 3.10 0.47 -9.52
C GLY A 46 2.67 -0.75 -10.32
N THR A 47 1.39 -0.80 -10.69
CA THR A 47 0.89 -1.79 -11.64
C THR A 47 1.50 -1.56 -13.02
N VAL A 48 2.00 -2.62 -13.65
CA VAL A 48 2.46 -2.62 -15.04
C VAL A 48 1.48 -3.42 -15.87
N ALA A 49 0.87 -2.80 -16.88
CA ALA A 49 -0.17 -3.43 -17.66
C ALA A 49 0.06 -3.30 -19.17
N PHE A 50 -0.10 -4.41 -19.86
CA PHE A 50 -0.27 -4.43 -21.30
C PHE A 50 -1.75 -4.68 -21.59
N ALA A 51 -2.50 -3.58 -21.79
CA ALA A 51 -3.96 -3.57 -21.84
C ALA A 51 -4.53 -3.78 -23.25
N VAL A 52 -3.75 -4.34 -24.16
CA VAL A 52 -4.17 -4.57 -25.54
C VAL A 52 -4.20 -6.07 -25.80
N ALA A 53 -5.33 -6.57 -26.30
CA ALA A 53 -5.36 -7.82 -27.02
C ALA A 53 -4.52 -7.66 -28.29
N CYS A 54 -3.22 -7.77 -28.15
CA CYS A 54 -2.30 -7.65 -29.25
C CYS A 54 -2.28 -9.00 -29.97
N ASP A 55 -2.76 -9.03 -31.20
CA ASP A 55 -2.67 -10.19 -32.12
C ASP A 55 -1.20 -10.46 -32.51
N THR A 56 -0.26 -9.88 -31.80
CA THR A 56 1.15 -9.92 -32.13
C THR A 56 1.89 -10.91 -31.28
N THR A 57 2.76 -11.63 -31.93
CA THR A 57 3.57 -12.70 -31.42
C THR A 57 4.54 -12.32 -30.28
N HIS A 58 4.67 -11.05 -29.91
CA HIS A 58 5.71 -10.58 -28.99
C HIS A 58 5.37 -9.28 -28.25
N GLY A 59 4.52 -9.32 -27.28
CA GLY A 59 4.35 -8.22 -26.30
C GLY A 59 4.87 -8.66 -24.93
N TYR A 60 5.63 -7.84 -24.24
CA TYR A 60 6.26 -8.20 -22.98
C TYR A 60 5.88 -7.22 -21.87
N ALA A 61 5.42 -7.73 -20.73
CA ALA A 61 5.18 -6.93 -19.54
C ALA A 61 6.01 -7.45 -18.36
N ALA A 62 6.69 -6.55 -17.67
CA ALA A 62 7.49 -6.89 -16.50
C ALA A 62 7.45 -5.82 -15.42
N GLY A 63 7.60 -6.23 -14.19
CA GLY A 63 7.72 -5.30 -13.07
C GLY A 63 8.99 -4.45 -13.16
N ILE A 64 10.12 -5.05 -13.52
CA ILE A 64 11.43 -4.36 -13.54
C ILE A 64 11.93 -4.15 -14.97
N ALA A 65 12.16 -5.18 -15.76
CA ALA A 65 12.75 -5.07 -17.09
C ALA A 65 11.95 -5.84 -18.15
N GLY A 66 11.49 -5.17 -19.20
CA GLY A 66 10.70 -5.79 -20.27
C GLY A 66 11.50 -6.78 -21.11
N GLN A 67 12.74 -6.48 -21.44
CA GLN A 67 13.62 -7.36 -22.21
C GLN A 67 15.09 -7.09 -21.94
N THR A 68 15.92 -8.15 -21.99
CA THR A 68 17.36 -8.04 -22.01
C THR A 68 17.92 -8.59 -23.33
N ASN A 69 18.84 -7.86 -23.96
CA ASN A 69 19.39 -8.17 -25.28
C ASN A 69 20.91 -8.46 -25.28
N ASP A 70 21.55 -8.47 -24.12
CA ASP A 70 22.99 -8.66 -24.01
C ASP A 70 23.36 -9.50 -22.78
N ASN A 71 24.45 -10.30 -22.93
CA ASN A 71 24.97 -11.16 -21.86
C ASN A 71 25.62 -10.37 -20.70
N ASN A 72 26.04 -9.14 -20.95
CA ASN A 72 26.69 -8.31 -19.94
C ASN A 72 25.69 -7.40 -19.24
N THR A 73 24.60 -7.97 -18.80
CA THR A 73 23.53 -7.26 -18.08
C THR A 73 23.25 -7.98 -16.75
N ALA A 74 22.84 -7.20 -15.76
CA ALA A 74 22.41 -7.75 -14.49
C ALA A 74 21.27 -6.92 -13.89
N ILE A 75 20.39 -7.63 -13.17
CA ILE A 75 19.35 -7.06 -12.30
C ILE A 75 19.67 -7.52 -10.89
N ASP A 76 20.07 -6.61 -10.02
CA ASP A 76 20.61 -6.91 -8.70
C ASP A 76 19.91 -6.09 -7.61
N GLY A 77 19.40 -6.76 -6.59
CA GLY A 77 18.74 -6.11 -5.45
C GLY A 77 17.48 -5.32 -5.83
N CYS A 78 16.89 -5.58 -6.98
CA CYS A 78 15.65 -4.91 -7.39
C CYS A 78 14.42 -5.56 -6.74
N GLU A 79 13.37 -4.77 -6.56
CA GLU A 79 12.17 -5.22 -5.87
C GLU A 79 10.93 -4.93 -6.71
N ASN A 80 10.02 -5.90 -6.86
CA ASN A 80 8.72 -5.68 -7.47
C ASN A 80 7.60 -6.06 -6.51
N TYR A 81 6.69 -5.15 -6.36
CA TYR A 81 5.50 -5.28 -5.52
C TYR A 81 4.20 -4.96 -6.27
N GLY A 82 4.32 -4.29 -7.41
CA GLY A 82 3.20 -4.00 -8.28
C GLY A 82 2.68 -5.24 -9.02
N ALA A 83 1.42 -5.19 -9.46
CA ALA A 83 0.88 -6.21 -10.34
C ALA A 83 1.50 -6.11 -11.74
N VAL A 84 1.75 -7.26 -12.39
CA VAL A 84 2.16 -7.36 -13.79
C VAL A 84 1.05 -8.05 -14.57
N LEU A 85 0.37 -7.31 -15.43
CA LEU A 85 -0.85 -7.74 -16.10
C LEU A 85 -0.70 -7.67 -17.61
N SER A 86 -1.26 -8.65 -18.33
CA SER A 86 -1.22 -8.65 -19.79
C SER A 86 -2.38 -9.44 -20.37
N ASP A 87 -3.08 -8.84 -21.35
CA ASP A 87 -4.07 -9.50 -22.19
C ASP A 87 -3.49 -10.06 -23.50
N ILE A 88 -2.18 -10.10 -23.62
CA ILE A 88 -1.55 -10.72 -24.77
C ILE A 88 -1.86 -12.21 -24.74
N ILE A 89 -2.90 -12.56 -25.47
CA ILE A 89 -3.38 -13.92 -25.62
C ILE A 89 -2.48 -14.63 -26.61
N ASN A 90 -1.45 -15.28 -26.12
CA ASN A 90 -0.92 -16.41 -26.87
C ASN A 90 -1.43 -17.68 -26.19
N ALA A 91 -2.02 -18.60 -26.97
CA ALA A 91 -2.63 -19.85 -26.55
C ALA A 91 -1.71 -20.81 -25.76
N ALA A 92 -0.49 -20.45 -25.49
CA ALA A 92 0.48 -21.18 -24.72
C ALA A 92 0.70 -20.56 -23.33
N ALA A 93 -0.38 -20.26 -22.62
CA ALA A 93 -0.40 -19.92 -21.19
C ALA A 93 0.73 -19.00 -20.69
N ASN A 94 0.41 -17.75 -20.37
CA ASN A 94 1.20 -16.81 -19.56
C ASN A 94 2.63 -16.49 -20.03
N LYS A 95 2.89 -16.42 -21.33
CA LYS A 95 4.24 -16.51 -21.87
C LYS A 95 4.86 -15.22 -22.36
N TYR A 96 4.57 -14.11 -21.82
CA TYR A 96 5.27 -12.85 -22.15
C TYR A 96 5.26 -11.89 -20.96
N ILE A 97 5.09 -12.46 -19.78
CA ILE A 97 5.11 -11.71 -18.54
C ILE A 97 6.11 -12.29 -17.56
N GLY A 98 6.79 -11.43 -16.81
CA GLY A 98 7.70 -11.83 -15.75
C GLY A 98 7.79 -10.75 -14.69
N ILE A 99 7.83 -11.12 -13.44
CA ILE A 99 7.88 -10.13 -12.36
C ILE A 99 9.14 -9.28 -12.44
N VAL A 100 10.30 -9.90 -12.67
CA VAL A 100 11.56 -9.16 -12.78
C VAL A 100 11.90 -8.88 -14.24
N CYS A 101 11.82 -9.90 -15.11
CA CYS A 101 12.15 -9.74 -16.53
C CYS A 101 11.19 -10.53 -17.42
N ALA A 102 10.57 -9.88 -18.41
CA ALA A 102 9.62 -10.52 -19.31
C ALA A 102 10.27 -11.26 -20.48
N ASN A 103 11.50 -10.97 -20.86
CA ASN A 103 12.20 -11.68 -21.92
C ASN A 103 13.72 -11.59 -21.81
N THR A 104 14.38 -12.72 -21.58
CA THR A 104 15.84 -12.82 -21.53
C THR A 104 16.51 -13.11 -22.90
N ASN A 105 15.79 -12.95 -23.97
CA ASN A 105 16.15 -12.97 -25.40
C ASN A 105 17.53 -13.57 -25.77
N LYS A 106 17.67 -14.88 -25.72
CA LYS A 106 18.88 -15.63 -26.12
C LYS A 106 20.20 -15.21 -25.44
N LYS A 107 20.12 -14.49 -24.35
CA LYS A 107 21.27 -13.97 -23.61
C LYS A 107 21.21 -14.46 -22.16
N THR A 108 22.39 -14.74 -21.63
CA THR A 108 22.53 -15.07 -20.21
C THR A 108 22.70 -13.79 -19.41
N ILE A 109 21.87 -13.60 -18.42
CA ILE A 109 21.93 -12.46 -17.48
C ILE A 109 21.96 -12.97 -16.05
N ALA A 110 22.40 -12.14 -15.12
CA ALA A 110 22.22 -12.40 -13.70
C ALA A 110 20.98 -11.67 -13.17
N ILE A 111 20.09 -12.40 -12.48
CA ILE A 111 18.99 -11.84 -11.69
C ILE A 111 19.23 -12.33 -10.26
N ARG A 112 19.61 -11.40 -9.37
CA ARG A 112 20.05 -11.78 -8.04
C ARG A 112 19.62 -10.79 -6.98
N ASN A 113 19.50 -11.30 -5.73
CA ASN A 113 19.15 -10.53 -4.55
C ASN A 113 17.82 -9.76 -4.71
N CYS A 114 16.97 -10.17 -5.68
CA CYS A 114 15.72 -9.49 -5.97
C CYS A 114 14.61 -9.94 -5.01
N LYS A 115 13.74 -9.01 -4.64
CA LYS A 115 12.52 -9.30 -3.89
C LYS A 115 11.32 -9.32 -4.83
N ILE A 116 10.56 -10.41 -4.78
CA ILE A 116 9.52 -10.72 -5.74
C ILE A 116 8.18 -10.82 -5.02
N GLY A 117 7.26 -9.94 -5.36
CA GLY A 117 5.91 -9.91 -4.84
C GLY A 117 4.92 -9.36 -5.86
N GLY A 118 3.72 -9.02 -5.42
CA GLY A 118 2.66 -8.52 -6.27
C GLY A 118 1.80 -9.62 -6.88
N ARG A 119 1.24 -9.35 -8.04
CA ARG A 119 0.33 -10.25 -8.77
C ARG A 119 0.75 -10.37 -10.22
N ILE A 120 0.40 -11.48 -10.86
CA ILE A 120 0.70 -11.72 -12.29
C ILE A 120 -0.48 -12.39 -12.98
N GLY A 121 -0.87 -11.92 -14.15
CA GLY A 121 -1.98 -12.53 -14.88
C GLY A 121 -2.64 -11.65 -15.93
N PRO A 122 -3.90 -11.96 -16.32
CA PRO A 122 -4.64 -11.18 -17.29
C PRO A 122 -5.03 -9.79 -16.75
N PHE A 123 -5.09 -8.83 -17.66
CA PHE A 123 -5.55 -7.47 -17.38
C PHE A 123 -7.08 -7.34 -17.47
N SER A 124 -7.70 -8.00 -18.44
CA SER A 124 -9.14 -7.90 -18.76
C SER A 124 -10.07 -8.25 -17.60
N ASP A 125 -9.62 -9.08 -16.69
CA ASP A 125 -10.41 -9.49 -15.52
C ASP A 125 -10.31 -8.50 -14.33
N GLY A 126 -9.85 -7.29 -14.56
CA GLY A 126 -9.73 -6.27 -13.53
C GLY A 126 -8.86 -6.69 -12.34
N GLN A 127 -7.83 -7.48 -12.58
CA GLN A 127 -6.95 -8.13 -11.62
C GLN A 127 -7.56 -9.33 -10.87
N GLN A 128 -8.83 -9.67 -11.06
CA GLN A 128 -9.46 -10.80 -10.35
C GLN A 128 -8.90 -12.15 -10.78
N GLY A 129 -8.53 -12.30 -12.07
CA GLY A 129 -7.90 -13.50 -12.59
C GLY A 129 -6.37 -13.57 -12.38
N ALA A 130 -5.78 -12.55 -11.78
CA ALA A 130 -4.34 -12.52 -11.55
C ALA A 130 -3.94 -13.42 -10.37
N THR A 131 -2.86 -14.17 -10.55
CA THR A 131 -2.28 -15.02 -9.51
C THR A 131 -1.49 -14.17 -8.53
N GLU A 132 -1.75 -14.32 -7.25
CA GLU A 132 -0.95 -13.73 -6.18
C GLU A 132 0.44 -14.40 -6.16
N ILE A 133 1.48 -13.60 -6.08
CA ILE A 133 2.84 -14.10 -5.86
C ILE A 133 2.99 -14.43 -4.38
N THR A 134 3.44 -15.63 -4.11
CA THR A 134 3.63 -16.18 -2.75
C THR A 134 5.02 -16.80 -2.64
N GLU A 135 5.42 -17.16 -1.42
CA GLU A 135 6.68 -17.86 -1.18
C GLU A 135 6.75 -19.22 -1.90
N GLN A 136 5.60 -19.85 -2.16
CA GLN A 136 5.53 -21.16 -2.82
C GLN A 136 5.60 -21.07 -4.35
N ASN A 137 5.34 -19.89 -4.94
CA ASN A 137 5.24 -19.76 -6.39
C ASN A 137 6.16 -18.71 -7.03
N PHE A 138 6.84 -17.86 -6.27
CA PHE A 138 7.58 -16.71 -6.80
C PHE A 138 8.66 -17.10 -7.82
N GLU A 139 9.35 -18.22 -7.63
CA GLU A 139 10.46 -18.63 -8.49
C GLU A 139 10.04 -18.84 -9.95
N GLN A 140 8.82 -19.33 -10.19
CA GLN A 140 8.31 -19.59 -11.54
C GLN A 140 7.93 -18.31 -12.31
N TYR A 141 7.84 -17.18 -11.61
CA TYR A 141 7.44 -15.88 -12.19
C TYR A 141 8.57 -14.84 -12.23
N ILE A 142 9.78 -15.18 -11.76
CA ILE A 142 10.93 -14.26 -11.77
C ILE A 142 11.17 -13.72 -13.17
N TYR A 143 11.21 -14.61 -14.16
CA TYR A 143 11.47 -14.26 -15.54
C TYR A 143 10.67 -15.12 -16.50
N PHE A 144 10.58 -14.63 -17.73
CA PHE A 144 10.16 -15.42 -18.86
C PHE A 144 11.24 -15.39 -19.95
N THR A 145 11.36 -16.47 -20.71
CA THR A 145 12.21 -16.54 -21.91
C THR A 145 11.52 -17.29 -23.04
N LEU A 146 11.72 -16.82 -24.27
CA LEU A 146 11.24 -17.51 -25.47
C LEU A 146 12.00 -18.85 -25.67
N THR A 147 11.37 -19.79 -26.41
CA THR A 147 12.04 -21.03 -26.83
C THR A 147 13.35 -20.70 -27.51
N GLY A 148 14.44 -21.22 -27.00
CA GLY A 148 15.81 -20.93 -27.45
C GLY A 148 16.37 -19.61 -26.94
N GLY A 149 15.70 -18.96 -26.01
CA GLY A 149 16.22 -17.81 -25.26
C GLY A 149 17.24 -18.21 -24.19
N GLY A 150 17.92 -17.23 -23.63
CA GLY A 150 18.89 -17.40 -22.56
C GLY A 150 18.22 -17.70 -21.21
N VAL A 151 18.81 -18.61 -20.46
CA VAL A 151 18.40 -18.86 -19.07
C VAL A 151 19.23 -17.96 -18.16
N PRO A 152 18.61 -17.09 -17.35
CA PRO A 152 19.36 -16.24 -16.44
C PRO A 152 20.00 -17.06 -15.32
N THR A 153 21.11 -16.58 -14.79
CA THR A 153 21.63 -17.04 -13.51
C THR A 153 20.80 -16.42 -12.39
N LEU A 154 20.15 -17.26 -11.58
CA LEU A 154 19.35 -16.84 -10.43
C LEU A 154 20.13 -17.06 -9.14
N GLU A 155 20.29 -16.03 -8.32
CA GLU A 155 21.01 -16.10 -7.05
C GLU A 155 20.27 -15.31 -5.95
N ASN A 156 20.03 -15.92 -4.82
CA ASN A 156 19.51 -15.26 -3.60
C ASN A 156 18.23 -14.42 -3.84
N ASN A 157 17.40 -14.77 -4.81
CA ASN A 157 16.11 -14.11 -4.97
C ASN A 157 15.14 -14.65 -3.91
N SER A 158 14.26 -13.80 -3.43
CA SER A 158 13.34 -14.16 -2.36
C SER A 158 11.94 -13.62 -2.61
N PHE A 159 10.95 -14.29 -2.04
CA PHE A 159 9.61 -13.74 -1.94
C PHE A 159 9.59 -12.57 -0.95
N SER A 160 8.80 -11.55 -1.28
CA SER A 160 8.47 -10.49 -0.35
C SER A 160 7.01 -10.08 -0.54
N GLY A 161 6.25 -10.13 0.51
CA GLY A 161 4.82 -9.78 0.52
C GLY A 161 4.48 -8.32 0.17
N GLY A 162 5.44 -7.58 -0.26
CA GLY A 162 5.34 -6.16 -0.62
C GLY A 162 6.13 -5.27 0.34
N PRO A 163 6.46 -4.04 -0.05
CA PRO A 163 6.76 -3.03 0.94
C PRO A 163 5.56 -3.00 1.87
N ALA A 164 5.79 -2.90 3.13
CA ALA A 164 4.70 -2.61 4.04
C ALA A 164 3.93 -1.44 3.44
N LYS A 165 2.71 -1.66 2.97
CA LYS A 165 1.88 -0.53 2.52
C LYS A 165 1.91 0.45 3.66
N PRO A 166 2.19 1.74 3.39
CA PRO A 166 2.05 2.71 4.44
C PRO A 166 0.60 2.62 4.95
N GLY A 167 0.46 2.57 6.25
CA GLY A 167 -0.85 2.37 6.87
C GLY A 167 -0.73 1.72 8.24
N ILE A 168 -1.85 1.29 8.78
CA ILE A 168 -1.99 0.78 10.13
C ILE A 168 -2.45 -0.66 10.07
N ALA A 169 -1.58 -1.60 10.45
CA ALA A 169 -1.84 -3.04 10.44
C ALA A 169 -2.06 -3.63 11.83
N THR A 170 -1.52 -3.02 12.86
CA THR A 170 -1.47 -3.55 14.23
C THR A 170 -1.94 -2.51 15.26
N VAL A 171 -2.17 -2.97 16.50
CA VAL A 171 -2.45 -2.08 17.64
C VAL A 171 -1.26 -1.16 17.90
N GLU A 172 -0.05 -1.65 17.72
CA GLU A 172 1.19 -0.91 17.88
C GLU A 172 1.30 0.22 16.86
N ASP A 173 0.99 -0.05 15.59
CA ASP A 173 0.95 0.97 14.54
C ASP A 173 -0.09 2.05 14.85
N LEU A 174 -1.31 1.63 15.25
CA LEU A 174 -2.40 2.56 15.60
C LEU A 174 -2.01 3.43 16.81
N THR A 175 -1.33 2.84 17.78
CA THR A 175 -0.83 3.54 18.96
C THR A 175 0.26 4.54 18.61
N ALA A 176 1.24 4.13 17.81
CA ALA A 176 2.32 5.00 17.35
C ALA A 176 1.80 6.16 16.48
N PHE A 177 0.84 5.88 15.59
CA PHE A 177 0.15 6.90 14.79
C PHE A 177 -0.57 7.91 15.69
N ARG A 178 -1.36 7.42 16.66
CA ARG A 178 -2.03 8.28 17.65
C ARG A 178 -1.04 9.19 18.38
N ASP A 179 0.07 8.62 18.84
CA ASP A 179 1.06 9.35 19.62
C ASP A 179 1.75 10.43 18.78
N ALA A 180 2.04 10.15 17.50
CA ALA A 180 2.58 11.11 16.56
C ALA A 180 1.60 12.28 16.33
N VAL A 181 0.31 11.98 16.05
CA VAL A 181 -0.73 13.03 15.91
C VAL A 181 -0.83 13.85 17.17
N ASN A 182 -0.87 13.22 18.33
CA ASN A 182 -1.02 13.89 19.62
C ASN A 182 0.20 14.74 20.03
N ALA A 183 1.38 14.37 19.53
CA ALA A 183 2.61 15.15 19.69
C ALA A 183 2.76 16.25 18.62
N GLY A 184 1.95 16.26 17.57
CA GLY A 184 2.11 17.15 16.42
C GLY A 184 3.30 16.79 15.53
N GLU A 185 3.70 15.52 15.54
CA GLU A 185 4.78 14.98 14.74
C GLU A 185 4.27 14.56 13.35
N SER A 186 5.19 14.25 12.44
CA SER A 186 4.86 13.83 11.07
C SER A 186 4.22 12.44 11.06
N THR A 187 3.12 12.30 10.33
CA THR A 187 2.40 11.04 10.08
C THR A 187 2.75 10.38 8.74
N ALA A 188 3.68 10.97 7.99
CA ALA A 188 4.04 10.58 6.62
C ALA A 188 4.43 9.09 6.45
N GLN A 189 4.93 8.44 7.50
CA GLN A 189 5.29 7.01 7.45
C GLN A 189 4.08 6.07 7.32
N TRP A 190 2.87 6.54 7.69
CA TRP A 190 1.61 5.79 7.55
C TRP A 190 0.77 6.26 6.36
N GLU A 191 1.20 7.32 5.67
CA GLU A 191 0.47 7.93 4.56
C GLU A 191 0.91 7.36 3.21
N ASP A 192 -0.06 7.09 2.35
CA ASP A 192 0.21 6.81 0.95
C ASP A 192 0.64 8.09 0.19
N ALA A 193 0.92 7.96 -1.11
CA ALA A 193 1.32 9.10 -1.95
C ALA A 193 0.23 10.20 -2.06
N GLY A 194 -1.01 9.90 -1.66
CA GLY A 194 -2.14 10.84 -1.60
C GLY A 194 -2.33 11.48 -0.22
N GLY A 195 -1.48 11.16 0.77
CA GLY A 195 -1.63 11.63 2.14
C GLY A 195 -2.74 10.91 2.91
N VAL A 196 -3.12 9.70 2.50
CA VAL A 196 -4.17 8.91 3.14
C VAL A 196 -3.56 7.86 4.05
N VAL A 197 -3.98 7.85 5.31
CA VAL A 197 -3.68 6.79 6.28
C VAL A 197 -4.76 5.73 6.17
N SER A 198 -4.39 4.49 5.84
CA SER A 198 -5.34 3.39 5.67
C SER A 198 -5.16 2.29 6.72
N LEU A 199 -6.26 1.65 7.13
CA LEU A 199 -6.17 0.36 7.78
C LEU A 199 -5.75 -0.70 6.74
N LEU A 200 -4.91 -1.63 7.17
CA LEU A 200 -4.41 -2.74 6.34
C LEU A 200 -5.04 -4.07 6.69
N GLY A 201 -5.88 -4.10 7.72
CA GLY A 201 -6.60 -5.26 8.21
C GLY A 201 -7.47 -4.91 9.43
N ASP A 202 -8.24 -5.88 9.90
CA ASP A 202 -8.95 -5.75 11.16
C ASP A 202 -7.97 -5.68 12.33
N ILE A 203 -8.24 -4.80 13.30
CA ILE A 203 -7.41 -4.63 14.50
C ILE A 203 -8.26 -4.95 15.74
N ASP A 204 -7.79 -5.89 16.55
CA ASP A 204 -8.44 -6.25 17.81
C ASP A 204 -7.77 -5.53 18.99
N MET A 205 -8.49 -4.60 19.60
CA MET A 205 -8.02 -3.76 20.71
C MET A 205 -8.32 -4.35 22.11
N LYS A 206 -8.67 -5.64 22.21
CA LYS A 206 -9.11 -6.29 23.47
C LYS A 206 -8.11 -6.12 24.63
N ASP A 207 -6.81 -6.09 24.33
CA ASP A 207 -5.74 -5.99 25.32
C ASP A 207 -5.37 -4.51 25.63
N VAL A 208 -6.03 -3.55 24.98
CA VAL A 208 -5.86 -2.12 25.27
C VAL A 208 -6.80 -1.75 26.43
N ALA A 209 -6.25 -1.47 27.59
CA ALA A 209 -7.01 -1.21 28.81
C ALA A 209 -7.89 0.05 28.73
N GLY A 210 -7.43 1.07 28.02
CA GLY A 210 -8.15 2.31 27.77
C GLY A 210 -7.52 3.07 26.61
N TRP A 211 -8.36 3.58 25.70
CA TRP A 211 -7.88 4.28 24.52
C TRP A 211 -7.78 5.78 24.79
N THR A 212 -6.60 6.35 24.56
CA THR A 212 -6.43 7.80 24.43
C THR A 212 -6.79 8.19 23.00
N PRO A 213 -7.68 9.16 22.79
CA PRO A 213 -8.11 9.53 21.45
C PRO A 213 -6.98 10.02 20.54
N ILE A 214 -7.11 9.76 19.24
CA ILE A 214 -6.29 10.39 18.20
C ILE A 214 -6.75 11.84 18.06
N GLY A 215 -5.82 12.79 18.14
CA GLY A 215 -6.17 14.21 18.12
C GLY A 215 -6.71 14.67 19.48
N ASN A 216 -5.82 14.86 20.45
CA ASN A 216 -6.13 15.21 21.82
C ASN A 216 -6.24 16.73 22.07
N ALA A 217 -6.53 17.50 21.02
CA ALA A 217 -6.72 18.94 21.13
C ALA A 217 -7.80 19.32 22.14
N SER A 218 -7.64 20.44 22.80
CA SER A 218 -8.72 21.08 23.58
C SER A 218 -9.65 21.88 22.67
N TYR A 219 -10.87 22.07 23.10
CA TYR A 219 -11.84 22.86 22.36
C TYR A 219 -12.60 23.80 23.29
N LYS A 220 -13.15 24.88 22.72
CA LYS A 220 -13.95 25.86 23.44
C LYS A 220 -15.08 26.37 22.55
N TRP A 221 -16.28 26.45 23.13
CA TRP A 221 -17.42 27.11 22.52
C TRP A 221 -17.57 28.54 23.05
N GLU A 222 -17.45 29.53 22.19
CA GLU A 222 -17.70 30.91 22.51
C GLU A 222 -18.66 31.53 21.49
N LYS A 223 -19.83 31.97 21.94
CA LYS A 223 -20.86 32.61 21.09
C LYS A 223 -21.17 31.80 19.82
N ASN A 224 -21.33 30.49 19.97
CA ASN A 224 -21.53 29.52 18.87
C ASN A 224 -20.34 29.34 17.92
N LEU A 225 -19.16 29.82 18.26
CA LEU A 225 -17.93 29.56 17.54
C LEU A 225 -17.12 28.49 18.28
N LEU A 226 -16.79 27.43 17.59
CA LEU A 226 -15.89 26.36 18.06
C LEU A 226 -14.44 26.76 17.79
N THR A 227 -13.66 26.94 18.83
CA THR A 227 -12.20 27.11 18.73
C THR A 227 -11.51 25.82 19.17
N ILE A 228 -10.43 25.47 18.53
CA ILE A 228 -9.63 24.27 18.77
C ILE A 228 -8.19 24.70 19.00
N GLU A 229 -7.59 24.22 20.10
CA GLU A 229 -6.22 24.51 20.49
C GLU A 229 -5.46 23.22 20.72
N GLY A 230 -4.27 23.09 20.09
CA GLY A 230 -3.44 21.88 20.18
C GLY A 230 -3.58 20.98 18.96
N ASN A 231 -3.28 19.71 19.15
CA ASN A 231 -3.11 18.74 18.06
C ASN A 231 -4.41 17.97 17.78
N ALA A 232 -5.24 18.52 16.91
CA ALA A 232 -6.36 17.81 16.30
C ALA A 232 -5.89 16.95 15.11
N PHE A 233 -6.63 15.90 14.79
CA PHE A 233 -6.39 15.18 13.53
C PHE A 233 -6.94 15.99 12.35
N LYS A 234 -6.11 16.17 11.31
CA LYS A 234 -6.43 17.00 10.13
C LYS A 234 -6.29 16.26 8.80
N GLY A 235 -5.84 15.01 8.83
CA GLY A 235 -5.58 14.21 7.64
C GLY A 235 -6.80 13.46 7.13
N THR A 236 -6.53 12.51 6.23
CA THR A 236 -7.52 11.54 5.76
C THR A 236 -7.20 10.18 6.36
N PHE A 237 -8.19 9.57 7.01
CA PHE A 237 -8.14 8.22 7.55
C PHE A 237 -9.19 7.35 6.84
N ASP A 238 -8.74 6.28 6.19
CA ASP A 238 -9.58 5.35 5.44
C ASP A 238 -9.54 3.96 6.09
N GLY A 239 -10.64 3.52 6.64
CA GLY A 239 -10.77 2.19 7.22
C GLY A 239 -10.72 1.06 6.21
N GLN A 240 -10.83 1.34 4.89
CA GLN A 240 -10.83 0.33 3.82
C GLN A 240 -11.87 -0.78 4.00
N GLY A 241 -12.92 -0.52 4.78
CA GLY A 241 -13.94 -1.51 5.15
C GLY A 241 -13.52 -2.45 6.30
N TYR A 242 -12.32 -2.28 6.85
CA TYR A 242 -11.87 -3.04 8.02
C TYR A 242 -12.44 -2.51 9.33
N ALA A 243 -12.30 -3.32 10.39
CA ALA A 243 -12.86 -3.03 11.70
C ALA A 243 -11.78 -2.84 12.78
N LEU A 244 -11.99 -1.84 13.62
CA LEU A 244 -11.36 -1.74 14.93
C LEU A 244 -12.30 -2.38 15.95
N LYS A 245 -11.91 -3.53 16.50
CA LYS A 245 -12.75 -4.33 17.41
C LYS A 245 -12.36 -4.11 18.86
N ASN A 246 -13.31 -4.29 19.77
CA ASN A 246 -13.08 -4.25 21.22
C ASN A 246 -12.51 -2.92 21.75
N LEU A 247 -12.88 -1.80 21.13
CA LEU A 247 -12.49 -0.47 21.60
C LEU A 247 -13.01 -0.22 23.03
N LYS A 248 -12.14 0.28 23.90
CA LYS A 248 -12.46 0.73 25.27
C LYS A 248 -12.14 2.19 25.46
N LEU A 249 -13.16 3.00 25.65
CA LEU A 249 -13.06 4.44 25.94
C LEU A 249 -13.14 4.74 27.44
N ALA A 250 -12.78 3.78 28.29
CA ALA A 250 -12.92 3.95 29.73
C ALA A 250 -12.04 5.07 30.26
N TYR A 251 -12.64 6.16 30.66
CA TYR A 251 -12.00 7.32 31.29
C TYR A 251 -12.75 7.74 32.53
N GLY A 252 -12.01 7.96 33.61
CA GLY A 252 -12.53 8.55 34.85
C GLY A 252 -11.59 9.64 35.34
N GLY A 253 -12.05 10.87 35.46
CA GLY A 253 -11.23 11.96 35.90
C GLY A 253 -11.87 13.34 35.76
N SER A 254 -11.11 14.38 36.02
CA SER A 254 -11.52 15.76 35.78
C SER A 254 -11.36 16.06 34.30
N ALA A 255 -12.48 16.19 33.58
CA ALA A 255 -12.46 16.58 32.18
C ALA A 255 -12.85 18.07 32.08
N VAL A 256 -12.01 18.86 31.46
CA VAL A 256 -12.33 20.24 31.09
C VAL A 256 -12.18 20.33 29.57
N ASN A 257 -13.33 20.46 28.88
CA ASN A 257 -13.38 20.58 27.41
C ASN A 257 -12.59 19.46 26.69
N THR A 258 -12.85 18.22 27.07
CA THR A 258 -12.14 17.05 26.53
C THR A 258 -13.06 16.23 25.62
N ALA A 259 -12.54 15.88 24.45
CA ALA A 259 -13.22 15.09 23.44
C ALA A 259 -12.75 13.62 23.49
N TYR A 260 -13.70 12.68 23.52
CA TYR A 260 -13.44 11.26 23.63
C TYR A 260 -14.05 10.49 22.45
N GLY A 261 -13.30 9.56 21.92
CA GLY A 261 -13.68 8.67 20.82
C GLY A 261 -12.48 7.87 20.35
N LEU A 262 -12.61 7.20 19.23
CA LEU A 262 -11.41 6.76 18.50
C LEU A 262 -10.55 7.98 18.16
N PHE A 263 -11.21 9.01 17.61
CA PHE A 263 -10.66 10.35 17.48
C PHE A 263 -11.24 11.27 18.56
N GLY A 264 -10.42 12.12 19.14
CA GLY A 264 -10.88 13.17 20.04
C GLY A 264 -11.46 14.34 19.23
N VAL A 265 -10.59 15.05 18.54
CA VAL A 265 -10.95 16.22 17.73
C VAL A 265 -10.53 16.00 16.28
N LEU A 266 -11.50 16.13 15.38
CA LEU A 266 -11.30 16.22 13.93
C LEU A 266 -11.41 17.68 13.49
N ASP A 267 -10.41 18.20 12.78
CA ASP A 267 -10.37 19.57 12.30
C ASP A 267 -9.98 19.64 10.81
N GLY A 268 -10.95 19.81 9.93
CA GLY A 268 -10.76 19.72 8.49
C GLY A 268 -10.44 18.30 7.98
N ALA A 269 -10.63 17.28 8.81
CA ALA A 269 -10.25 15.90 8.53
C ALA A 269 -11.31 15.14 7.71
N THR A 270 -10.89 14.05 7.11
CA THR A 270 -11.79 13.05 6.52
C THR A 270 -11.57 11.69 7.20
N VAL A 271 -12.66 11.06 7.67
CA VAL A 271 -12.67 9.69 8.19
C VAL A 271 -13.74 8.91 7.43
N ARG A 272 -13.36 7.79 6.82
CA ARG A 272 -14.29 7.04 5.98
C ARG A 272 -14.08 5.53 6.01
N ASN A 273 -15.10 4.78 5.55
CA ASN A 273 -15.06 3.32 5.35
C ASN A 273 -14.57 2.55 6.59
N LEU A 274 -14.97 2.96 7.79
CA LEU A 274 -14.45 2.43 9.04
C LEU A 274 -15.56 1.81 9.90
N THR A 275 -15.33 0.60 10.37
CA THR A 275 -16.16 -0.01 11.41
C THR A 275 -15.45 0.09 12.75
N VAL A 276 -16.14 0.59 13.78
CA VAL A 276 -15.59 0.67 15.15
C VAL A 276 -16.54 -0.07 16.09
N GLY A 277 -16.10 -1.22 16.58
CA GLY A 277 -16.86 -2.04 17.54
C GLY A 277 -16.36 -1.87 18.96
N ALA A 278 -17.30 -1.67 19.90
CA ALA A 278 -17.01 -1.71 21.32
C ALA A 278 -16.74 -3.14 21.80
N ALA A 279 -16.09 -3.29 22.96
CA ALA A 279 -15.92 -4.57 23.61
C ALA A 279 -17.31 -5.12 24.04
N LEU A 280 -17.76 -6.19 23.39
CA LEU A 280 -19.04 -6.82 23.69
C LEU A 280 -19.03 -7.41 25.11
N GLY A 281 -20.10 -7.12 25.86
CA GLY A 281 -20.27 -7.62 27.23
C GLY A 281 -19.55 -6.81 28.31
N ASP A 282 -18.75 -5.80 27.96
CA ASP A 282 -18.13 -4.87 28.90
C ASP A 282 -18.91 -3.55 28.95
N ALA A 283 -19.83 -3.43 29.89
CA ALA A 283 -20.64 -2.21 30.05
C ALA A 283 -19.83 -0.95 30.38
N SER A 284 -18.55 -1.08 30.71
CA SER A 284 -17.63 0.04 30.97
C SER A 284 -16.81 0.43 29.74
N ALA A 285 -16.85 -0.35 28.65
CA ALA A 285 -15.99 -0.16 27.48
C ALA A 285 -16.12 1.24 26.83
N LEU A 286 -17.35 1.77 26.83
CA LEU A 286 -17.64 3.12 26.31
C LEU A 286 -18.06 4.09 27.41
N LYS A 287 -17.55 3.93 28.63
CA LYS A 287 -17.91 4.75 29.77
C LYS A 287 -16.87 5.85 29.98
N VAL A 288 -17.29 7.08 29.84
CA VAL A 288 -16.53 8.27 30.23
C VAL A 288 -17.21 8.89 31.46
N THR A 289 -16.47 9.06 32.55
CA THR A 289 -16.93 9.75 33.74
C THR A 289 -16.12 11.03 33.88
N ALA A 290 -16.79 12.18 33.79
CA ALA A 290 -16.19 13.49 33.94
C ALA A 290 -16.68 14.14 35.21
N SER A 291 -15.78 14.75 35.99
CA SER A 291 -16.08 15.57 37.16
C SER A 291 -15.53 16.98 36.93
N GLY A 292 -16.42 17.94 36.72
CA GLY A 292 -16.09 19.33 36.47
C GLY A 292 -15.64 19.62 35.02
N GLY A 293 -16.46 20.34 34.28
CA GLY A 293 -16.25 20.68 32.88
C GLY A 293 -17.12 19.90 31.92
N THR A 294 -16.92 20.11 30.65
CA THR A 294 -17.66 19.47 29.54
C THR A 294 -16.85 18.32 28.92
N ALA A 295 -17.47 17.18 28.68
CA ALA A 295 -16.91 16.08 27.90
C ALA A 295 -17.83 15.80 26.72
N GLU A 296 -17.25 15.80 25.52
CA GLU A 296 -17.95 15.34 24.31
C GLU A 296 -17.51 13.91 24.00
N VAL A 297 -18.46 13.02 23.81
CA VAL A 297 -18.19 11.59 23.67
C VAL A 297 -18.89 11.02 22.45
N GLY A 298 -18.12 10.49 21.53
CA GLY A 298 -18.61 9.74 20.37
C GLY A 298 -17.72 8.54 20.11
N VAL A 299 -18.28 7.47 19.52
CA VAL A 299 -17.46 6.27 19.25
C VAL A 299 -16.39 6.57 18.19
N ILE A 300 -16.77 7.24 17.13
CA ILE A 300 -15.83 7.63 16.05
C ILE A 300 -15.05 8.87 16.46
N ALA A 301 -15.74 9.95 16.80
CA ALA A 301 -15.10 11.22 17.17
C ALA A 301 -15.91 11.94 18.24
N GLY A 302 -15.22 12.62 19.17
CA GLY A 302 -15.85 13.46 20.18
C GLY A 302 -16.27 14.81 19.64
N VAL A 303 -15.40 15.51 18.91
CA VAL A 303 -15.65 16.83 18.33
C VAL A 303 -15.20 16.87 16.87
N CYS A 304 -16.03 17.47 16.02
CA CYS A 304 -15.73 17.68 14.60
C CYS A 304 -15.89 19.16 14.23
N ARG A 305 -14.91 19.71 13.53
CA ARG A 305 -14.97 21.02 12.88
C ARG A 305 -14.55 20.87 11.42
N ASP A 306 -15.40 21.30 10.48
CA ASP A 306 -15.15 21.26 9.04
C ASP A 306 -14.68 19.86 8.54
N ALA A 307 -15.09 18.80 9.24
CA ALA A 307 -14.67 17.43 8.99
C ALA A 307 -15.74 16.65 8.23
N ASN A 308 -15.29 15.66 7.44
CA ASN A 308 -16.16 14.72 6.75
C ASN A 308 -16.02 13.32 7.38
N VAL A 309 -17.13 12.77 7.87
CA VAL A 309 -17.20 11.40 8.39
C VAL A 309 -18.25 10.65 7.56
N SER A 310 -17.83 9.67 6.75
CA SER A 310 -18.71 8.96 5.83
C SER A 310 -18.45 7.45 5.84
N ASP A 311 -19.50 6.67 5.55
CA ASP A 311 -19.43 5.21 5.45
C ASP A 311 -18.79 4.55 6.68
N CYS A 312 -19.04 5.11 7.86
CA CYS A 312 -18.57 4.61 9.13
C CYS A 312 -19.69 3.92 9.89
N VAL A 313 -19.39 2.77 10.52
CA VAL A 313 -20.31 1.94 11.26
C VAL A 313 -19.82 1.77 12.69
N ASN A 314 -20.78 1.78 13.63
CA ASN A 314 -20.57 1.46 15.05
C ASN A 314 -21.47 0.30 15.45
#